data_c63366ee52940e2846293317cc36909b
#
_entry.id   c63366ee52940e2846293317cc36909b
#
_cell.length_a   1.000
_cell.length_b   1.000
_cell.length_c   1.000
_cell.angle_alpha   90.00
_cell.angle_beta   90.00
_cell.angle_gamma   90.00
#
_symmetry.space_group_name_H-M   'P 1'
#
loop_
_entity.id
_entity.type
_entity.pdbx_description
1 polymer ?
#
loop_
_entity_poly.entity_id
_entity_poly.type
_entity_poly.pdbx_seq_one_letter_code
_entity_poly.pdbx_strand_id
1 'polypeptide(L)'
;MTRPSKPESAKMLRADKVIPAGHWSGAPADTVVLDFDQRYRRRLAMTGTGGLEFLLDLAEATMLRGGDGLHLEDGRVVEVLAEPEPLAEIRAADPLALTRVAWHFGNRHLPTEIMPKALRIRRDPVIEAMAEGLGARVVALEAPFNPEGGAYVKAEGDPAKSHHHDHDHHHGHDHDHDHDHATVHAHDHGASGEHGDRHEHEHDHAGCHHPEHQHDHGRRR
;
A
#
# COMPACT_ATOMS: atom_id res chain seq x y z
N MET A 1 12.35 -20.30 -59.74
CA MET A 1 12.26 -20.71 -58.31
C MET A 1 12.11 -19.46 -57.49
N THR A 2 10.87 -19.12 -57.17
CA THR A 2 10.51 -17.91 -56.37
C THR A 2 10.69 -18.26 -54.89
N ARG A 3 11.56 -17.53 -54.17
CA ARG A 3 11.72 -17.69 -52.72
C ARG A 3 10.40 -17.32 -52.02
N PRO A 4 9.92 -18.11 -51.07
CA PRO A 4 8.79 -17.71 -50.26
C PRO A 4 9.21 -16.46 -49.43
N SER A 5 8.44 -15.40 -49.54
CA SER A 5 8.55 -14.22 -48.72
C SER A 5 8.37 -14.60 -47.24
N LYS A 6 9.33 -14.21 -46.43
CA LYS A 6 9.29 -14.33 -44.97
C LYS A 6 7.96 -13.69 -44.48
N PRO A 7 7.15 -14.32 -43.64
CA PRO A 7 5.94 -13.70 -43.13
C PRO A 7 6.35 -12.41 -42.43
N GLU A 8 5.78 -11.31 -42.87
CA GLU A 8 5.87 -10.00 -42.22
C GLU A 8 5.42 -10.20 -40.76
N SER A 9 6.32 -9.93 -39.83
CA SER A 9 6.01 -10.04 -38.40
C SER A 9 4.79 -9.16 -38.15
N ALA A 10 3.63 -9.77 -37.91
CA ALA A 10 2.41 -9.04 -37.61
C ALA A 10 2.71 -8.10 -36.43
N LYS A 11 2.63 -6.79 -36.66
CA LYS A 11 2.86 -5.78 -35.64
C LYS A 11 1.85 -6.02 -34.52
N MET A 12 2.33 -6.33 -33.32
CA MET A 12 1.46 -6.53 -32.14
C MET A 12 0.71 -5.22 -31.87
N LEU A 13 -0.61 -5.28 -31.74
CA LEU A 13 -1.44 -4.13 -31.36
C LEU A 13 -0.96 -3.55 -30.03
N ARG A 14 -1.06 -2.22 -29.88
CA ARG A 14 -0.66 -1.55 -28.64
C ARG A 14 -1.85 -0.91 -27.97
N ALA A 15 -1.88 -1.00 -26.65
CA ALA A 15 -2.76 -0.22 -25.78
C ALA A 15 -1.91 0.83 -25.06
N ASP A 16 -2.12 2.10 -25.36
CA ASP A 16 -1.34 3.23 -24.87
C ASP A 16 -2.08 4.11 -23.86
N LYS A 17 -3.38 3.84 -23.67
CA LYS A 17 -4.24 4.61 -22.79
C LYS A 17 -5.20 3.73 -22.02
N VAL A 18 -5.40 4.08 -20.73
CA VAL A 18 -6.47 3.54 -19.86
C VAL A 18 -7.63 4.50 -19.88
N ILE A 19 -8.84 3.99 -20.07
CA ILE A 19 -10.10 4.73 -19.95
C ILE A 19 -10.80 4.23 -18.70
N PRO A 20 -11.04 5.08 -17.69
CA PRO A 20 -11.67 4.65 -16.45
C PRO A 20 -13.04 4.00 -16.65
N ALA A 21 -13.41 3.10 -15.76
CA ALA A 21 -14.70 2.44 -15.75
C ALA A 21 -15.84 3.47 -15.83
N GLY A 22 -16.83 3.19 -16.68
CA GLY A 22 -17.96 4.09 -16.92
C GLY A 22 -17.68 5.28 -17.87
N HIS A 23 -16.44 5.47 -18.35
CA HIS A 23 -16.08 6.51 -19.31
C HIS A 23 -15.88 5.98 -20.75
N TRP A 24 -16.15 4.72 -20.96
CA TRP A 24 -16.20 4.09 -22.27
C TRP A 24 -17.52 3.32 -22.43
N SER A 25 -17.89 2.99 -23.65
CA SER A 25 -19.17 2.35 -23.97
C SER A 25 -19.03 1.41 -25.17
N GLY A 26 -19.99 0.52 -25.32
CA GLY A 26 -20.00 -0.50 -26.36
C GLY A 26 -19.49 -1.85 -25.83
N ALA A 27 -19.52 -2.87 -26.69
CA ALA A 27 -18.96 -4.17 -26.34
C ALA A 27 -17.42 -4.12 -26.43
N PRO A 28 -16.68 -4.63 -25.44
CA PRO A 28 -15.24 -4.75 -25.53
C PRO A 28 -14.85 -5.73 -26.64
N ALA A 29 -13.72 -5.50 -27.27
CA ALA A 29 -13.18 -6.39 -28.30
C ALA A 29 -12.68 -7.70 -27.69
N ASP A 30 -12.22 -7.63 -26.43
CA ASP A 30 -11.79 -8.76 -25.62
C ASP A 30 -11.74 -8.33 -24.14
N THR A 31 -11.37 -9.24 -23.26
CA THR A 31 -11.29 -9.03 -21.82
C THR A 31 -9.99 -9.60 -21.27
N VAL A 32 -9.32 -8.91 -20.38
CA VAL A 32 -8.18 -9.45 -19.60
C VAL A 32 -8.59 -9.61 -18.16
N VAL A 33 -8.28 -10.76 -17.55
CA VAL A 33 -8.53 -11.05 -16.13
C VAL A 33 -7.22 -10.97 -15.40
N LEU A 34 -7.14 -10.10 -14.40
CA LEU A 34 -5.90 -9.79 -13.69
C LEU A 34 -6.15 -9.74 -12.18
N ASP A 35 -5.28 -10.41 -11.40
CA ASP A 35 -5.24 -10.25 -9.94
C ASP A 35 -4.71 -8.86 -9.55
N PHE A 36 -4.75 -8.53 -8.26
CA PHE A 36 -4.30 -7.21 -7.77
C PHE A 36 -2.84 -6.93 -8.12
N ASP A 37 -1.95 -7.92 -7.95
CA ASP A 37 -0.51 -7.75 -8.17
C ASP A 37 -0.17 -7.60 -9.66
N GLN A 38 -1.00 -8.14 -10.54
CA GLN A 38 -0.84 -8.02 -11.99
C GLN A 38 -1.33 -6.69 -12.55
N ARG A 39 -2.16 -5.95 -11.82
CA ARG A 39 -2.83 -4.74 -12.32
C ARG A 39 -1.99 -3.47 -12.24
N TYR A 40 -0.91 -3.39 -11.46
CA TYR A 40 -0.03 -2.23 -11.46
C TYR A 40 1.07 -2.39 -12.51
N ARG A 41 0.84 -1.84 -13.71
CA ARG A 41 1.71 -2.07 -14.87
C ARG A 41 1.92 -0.79 -15.69
N ARG A 42 3.10 -0.73 -16.30
CA ARG A 42 3.42 0.23 -17.36
C ARG A 42 3.43 -0.46 -18.72
N ARG A 43 4.12 -1.61 -18.81
CA ARG A 43 4.32 -2.33 -20.08
C ARG A 43 4.27 -3.83 -19.86
N LEU A 44 3.38 -4.48 -20.60
CA LEU A 44 3.20 -5.94 -20.52
C LEU A 44 2.53 -6.45 -21.82
N ALA A 45 3.06 -7.54 -22.38
CA ALA A 45 2.33 -8.28 -23.41
C ALA A 45 1.18 -9.04 -22.75
N MET A 46 -0.02 -8.89 -23.25
CA MET A 46 -1.25 -9.46 -22.72
C MET A 46 -1.97 -10.26 -23.78
N THR A 47 -2.69 -11.28 -23.33
CA THR A 47 -3.61 -12.07 -24.15
C THR A 47 -4.98 -12.02 -23.48
N GLY A 48 -5.98 -11.54 -24.19
CA GLY A 48 -7.36 -11.54 -23.72
C GLY A 48 -7.94 -12.96 -23.65
N THR A 49 -9.05 -13.10 -22.94
CA THR A 49 -9.77 -14.37 -22.78
C THR A 49 -10.31 -14.90 -24.11
N GLY A 50 -10.58 -14.02 -25.08
CA GLY A 50 -10.96 -14.34 -26.46
C GLY A 50 -9.76 -14.57 -27.40
N GLY A 51 -8.53 -14.48 -26.89
CA GLY A 51 -7.30 -14.73 -27.63
C GLY A 51 -6.70 -13.53 -28.35
N LEU A 52 -7.18 -12.30 -28.09
CA LEU A 52 -6.59 -11.09 -28.65
C LEU A 52 -5.24 -10.81 -27.98
N GLU A 53 -4.16 -10.84 -28.76
CA GLU A 53 -2.82 -10.51 -28.28
C GLU A 53 -2.52 -9.03 -28.52
N PHE A 54 -2.03 -8.33 -27.48
CA PHE A 54 -1.63 -6.92 -27.55
C PHE A 54 -0.55 -6.58 -26.55
N LEU A 55 0.11 -5.46 -26.76
CA LEU A 55 1.09 -4.89 -25.84
C LEU A 55 0.48 -3.70 -25.09
N LEU A 56 0.30 -3.82 -23.78
CA LEU A 56 0.12 -2.65 -22.93
C LEU A 56 1.43 -1.86 -22.93
N ASP A 57 1.38 -0.55 -23.23
CA ASP A 57 2.57 0.32 -23.30
C ASP A 57 2.19 1.74 -22.89
N LEU A 58 1.96 1.91 -21.60
CA LEU A 58 1.55 3.19 -21.00
C LEU A 58 2.77 4.12 -20.80
N ALA A 59 2.53 5.43 -20.72
CA ALA A 59 3.56 6.43 -20.45
C ALA A 59 4.18 6.20 -19.05
N GLU A 60 3.37 5.87 -18.05
CA GLU A 60 3.78 5.58 -16.67
C GLU A 60 3.08 4.33 -16.12
N ALA A 61 3.63 3.79 -15.02
CA ALA A 61 2.99 2.66 -14.36
C ALA A 61 1.68 3.10 -13.72
N THR A 62 0.59 2.43 -14.10
CA THR A 62 -0.77 2.78 -13.70
C THR A 62 -1.45 1.57 -13.06
N MET A 63 -2.27 1.81 -12.03
CA MET A 63 -3.12 0.78 -11.44
C MET A 63 -4.36 0.62 -12.32
N LEU A 64 -4.47 -0.52 -12.98
CA LEU A 64 -5.64 -0.92 -13.73
C LEU A 64 -6.74 -1.39 -12.75
N ARG A 65 -7.94 -0.83 -12.87
CA ARG A 65 -9.09 -1.20 -12.04
C ARG A 65 -10.03 -2.11 -12.81
N GLY A 66 -10.81 -2.91 -12.08
CA GLY A 66 -11.89 -3.67 -12.71
C GLY A 66 -12.90 -2.74 -13.38
N GLY A 67 -13.23 -3.02 -14.63
CA GLY A 67 -14.09 -2.19 -15.48
C GLY A 67 -13.37 -1.13 -16.32
N ASP A 68 -12.06 -0.91 -16.11
CA ASP A 68 -11.28 -0.03 -16.99
C ASP A 68 -11.19 -0.58 -18.41
N GLY A 69 -11.13 0.33 -19.38
CA GLY A 69 -10.92 0.00 -20.78
C GLY A 69 -9.49 0.31 -21.23
N LEU A 70 -8.80 -0.68 -21.80
CA LEU A 70 -7.50 -0.49 -22.46
C LEU A 70 -7.76 -0.11 -23.91
N HIS A 71 -7.45 1.12 -24.29
CA HIS A 71 -7.65 1.64 -25.64
C HIS A 71 -6.52 1.17 -26.55
N LEU A 72 -6.88 0.41 -27.58
CA LEU A 72 -5.96 -0.06 -28.60
C LEU A 72 -5.74 0.98 -29.69
N GLU A 73 -4.56 0.94 -30.34
CA GLU A 73 -4.20 1.87 -31.45
C GLU A 73 -5.16 1.81 -32.65
N ASP A 74 -5.94 0.76 -32.78
CA ASP A 74 -6.97 0.59 -33.85
C ASP A 74 -8.38 1.07 -33.43
N GLY A 75 -8.49 1.67 -32.23
CA GLY A 75 -9.74 2.23 -31.69
C GLY A 75 -10.60 1.24 -30.91
N ARG A 76 -10.25 -0.04 -30.86
CA ARG A 76 -10.94 -1.02 -30.04
C ARG A 76 -10.59 -0.85 -28.55
N VAL A 77 -11.44 -1.39 -27.68
CA VAL A 77 -11.23 -1.37 -26.24
C VAL A 77 -11.20 -2.80 -25.70
N VAL A 78 -10.24 -3.11 -24.86
CA VAL A 78 -10.18 -4.36 -24.09
C VAL A 78 -10.55 -4.03 -22.64
N GLU A 79 -11.51 -4.79 -22.08
CA GLU A 79 -11.95 -4.58 -20.70
C GLU A 79 -11.01 -5.26 -19.71
N VAL A 80 -10.73 -4.60 -18.60
CA VAL A 80 -10.02 -5.18 -17.46
C VAL A 80 -11.03 -5.74 -16.48
N LEU A 81 -10.94 -7.04 -16.16
CA LEU A 81 -11.66 -7.65 -15.06
C LEU A 81 -10.70 -7.95 -13.91
N ALA A 82 -11.06 -7.50 -12.72
CA ALA A 82 -10.34 -7.90 -11.51
C ALA A 82 -10.69 -9.33 -11.16
N GLU A 83 -9.67 -10.19 -11.06
CA GLU A 83 -9.85 -11.58 -10.64
C GLU A 83 -10.35 -11.64 -9.19
N PRO A 84 -11.30 -12.52 -8.85
CA PRO A 84 -11.66 -12.78 -7.47
C PRO A 84 -10.46 -13.36 -6.70
N GLU A 85 -10.17 -12.76 -5.54
CA GLU A 85 -9.08 -13.15 -4.66
C GLU A 85 -9.60 -13.50 -3.27
N PRO A 86 -8.89 -14.35 -2.49
CA PRO A 86 -9.22 -14.60 -1.10
C PRO A 86 -9.07 -13.33 -0.27
N LEU A 87 -10.18 -12.82 0.26
CA LEU A 87 -10.24 -11.58 1.06
C LEU A 87 -10.80 -11.83 2.46
N ALA A 88 -10.46 -10.92 3.36
CA ALA A 88 -11.12 -10.73 4.65
C ALA A 88 -11.97 -9.47 4.58
N GLU A 89 -13.28 -9.61 4.78
CA GLU A 89 -14.18 -8.48 4.97
C GLU A 89 -14.33 -8.20 6.47
N ILE A 90 -13.98 -6.98 6.86
CA ILE A 90 -13.96 -6.51 8.23
C ILE A 90 -15.17 -5.60 8.47
N ARG A 91 -16.00 -5.97 9.42
CA ARG A 91 -17.18 -5.21 9.86
C ARG A 91 -17.05 -4.84 11.32
N ALA A 92 -17.47 -3.65 11.69
CA ALA A 92 -17.49 -3.20 13.08
C ALA A 92 -18.92 -2.85 13.53
N ALA A 93 -19.10 -2.72 14.84
CA ALA A 93 -20.40 -2.44 15.44
C ALA A 93 -20.96 -1.07 15.04
N ASP A 94 -20.08 -0.10 14.82
CA ASP A 94 -20.43 1.27 14.46
C ASP A 94 -19.33 1.90 13.55
N PRO A 95 -19.64 3.04 12.91
CA PRO A 95 -18.69 3.71 12.01
C PRO A 95 -17.38 4.15 12.68
N LEU A 96 -17.41 4.54 13.97
CA LEU A 96 -16.22 4.96 14.70
C LEU A 96 -15.27 3.77 14.93
N ALA A 97 -15.82 2.61 15.30
CA ALA A 97 -15.06 1.38 15.46
C ALA A 97 -14.41 0.97 14.12
N LEU A 98 -15.17 1.07 13.00
CA LEU A 98 -14.66 0.77 11.67
C LEU A 98 -13.53 1.74 11.27
N THR A 99 -13.68 3.03 11.57
CA THR A 99 -12.65 4.05 11.32
C THR A 99 -11.36 3.77 12.11
N ARG A 100 -11.47 3.29 13.36
CA ARG A 100 -10.29 2.88 14.14
C ARG A 100 -9.53 1.72 13.49
N VAL A 101 -10.26 0.73 12.99
CA VAL A 101 -9.64 -0.38 12.25
C VAL A 101 -8.96 0.12 10.97
N ALA A 102 -9.64 1.00 10.20
CA ALA A 102 -9.07 1.60 9.00
C ALA A 102 -7.78 2.36 9.30
N TRP A 103 -7.73 3.13 10.40
CA TRP A 103 -6.53 3.83 10.85
C TRP A 103 -5.37 2.86 11.15
N HIS A 104 -5.64 1.73 11.81
CA HIS A 104 -4.63 0.70 12.06
C HIS A 104 -4.12 0.05 10.78
N PHE A 105 -4.96 -0.17 9.77
CA PHE A 105 -4.57 -0.69 8.46
C PHE A 105 -3.71 0.33 7.71
N GLY A 106 -4.12 1.60 7.69
CA GLY A 106 -3.35 2.68 7.07
C GLY A 106 -1.94 2.84 7.66
N ASN A 107 -1.81 2.76 8.99
CA ASN A 107 -0.49 2.80 9.67
C ASN A 107 0.44 1.63 9.32
N ARG A 108 -0.10 0.57 8.76
CA ARG A 108 0.65 -0.60 8.29
C ARG A 108 0.83 -0.63 6.78
N HIS A 109 0.36 0.44 6.11
CA HIS A 109 0.38 0.56 4.65
C HIS A 109 -0.28 -0.62 3.92
N LEU A 110 -1.33 -1.17 4.53
CA LEU A 110 -2.07 -2.29 3.95
C LEU A 110 -2.97 -1.80 2.82
N PRO A 111 -2.90 -2.38 1.63
CA PRO A 111 -3.92 -2.17 0.62
C PRO A 111 -5.30 -2.51 1.20
N THR A 112 -6.20 -1.53 1.20
CA THR A 112 -7.51 -1.65 1.85
C THR A 112 -8.58 -1.11 0.92
N GLU A 113 -9.58 -1.93 0.61
CA GLU A 113 -10.80 -1.50 -0.08
C GLU A 113 -11.79 -0.96 0.95
N ILE A 114 -12.21 0.29 0.77
CA ILE A 114 -13.14 0.96 1.67
C ILE A 114 -14.55 0.87 1.11
N MET A 115 -15.44 0.27 1.88
CA MET A 115 -16.85 0.11 1.55
C MET A 115 -17.73 0.89 2.54
N PRO A 116 -18.98 1.19 2.22
CA PRO A 116 -19.85 2.00 3.09
C PRO A 116 -20.00 1.47 4.53
N LYS A 117 -19.87 0.16 4.74
CA LYS A 117 -20.07 -0.49 6.04
C LYS A 117 -19.07 -1.60 6.33
N ALA A 118 -17.97 -1.67 5.57
CA ALA A 118 -16.95 -2.70 5.72
C ALA A 118 -15.60 -2.21 5.16
N LEU A 119 -14.55 -2.90 5.53
CA LEU A 119 -13.23 -2.82 4.89
C LEU A 119 -12.93 -4.19 4.31
N ARG A 120 -12.16 -4.24 3.22
CA ARG A 120 -11.61 -5.49 2.71
C ARG A 120 -10.12 -5.39 2.58
N ILE A 121 -9.45 -6.47 2.94
CA ILE A 121 -8.02 -6.68 2.77
C ILE A 121 -7.78 -8.08 2.21
N ARG A 122 -6.63 -8.33 1.63
CA ARG A 122 -6.21 -9.70 1.34
C ARG A 122 -6.04 -10.46 2.66
N ARG A 123 -6.26 -11.78 2.65
CA ARG A 123 -6.18 -12.62 3.83
C ARG A 123 -4.80 -12.54 4.47
N ASP A 124 -4.77 -12.20 5.73
CA ASP A 124 -3.60 -12.19 6.60
C ASP A 124 -4.03 -12.52 8.03
N PRO A 125 -3.66 -13.70 8.57
CA PRO A 125 -4.11 -14.14 9.89
C PRO A 125 -3.71 -13.21 11.03
N VAL A 126 -2.56 -12.51 10.91
CA VAL A 126 -2.07 -11.58 11.94
C VAL A 126 -2.93 -10.32 11.95
N ILE A 127 -3.23 -9.80 10.77
CA ILE A 127 -4.06 -8.61 10.62
C ILE A 127 -5.52 -8.90 10.97
N GLU A 128 -6.01 -10.07 10.58
CA GLU A 128 -7.36 -10.55 10.94
C GLU A 128 -7.51 -10.64 12.47
N ALA A 129 -6.57 -11.28 13.17
CA ALA A 129 -6.57 -11.36 14.63
C ALA A 129 -6.48 -9.98 15.30
N MET A 130 -5.70 -9.05 14.74
CA MET A 130 -5.66 -7.67 15.22
C MET A 130 -7.02 -6.98 15.08
N ALA A 131 -7.69 -7.14 13.94
CA ALA A 131 -9.02 -6.55 13.71
C ALA A 131 -10.05 -7.11 14.70
N GLU A 132 -10.02 -8.42 14.96
CA GLU A 132 -10.87 -9.07 15.97
C GLU A 132 -10.56 -8.55 17.37
N GLY A 133 -9.29 -8.36 17.72
CA GLY A 133 -8.85 -7.76 18.98
C GLY A 133 -9.34 -6.31 19.19
N LEU A 134 -9.63 -5.59 18.09
CA LEU A 134 -10.27 -4.26 18.11
C LEU A 134 -11.80 -4.34 18.16
N GLY A 135 -12.38 -5.53 18.27
CA GLY A 135 -13.82 -5.75 18.35
C GLY A 135 -14.52 -5.81 16.98
N ALA A 136 -13.77 -5.94 15.89
CA ALA A 136 -14.36 -6.14 14.58
C ALA A 136 -14.71 -7.62 14.33
N ARG A 137 -15.64 -7.86 13.42
CA ARG A 137 -15.97 -9.18 12.89
C ARG A 137 -15.26 -9.36 11.55
N VAL A 138 -14.54 -10.47 11.41
CA VAL A 138 -13.86 -10.86 10.18
C VAL A 138 -14.66 -11.95 9.46
N VAL A 139 -14.84 -11.79 8.15
CA VAL A 139 -15.55 -12.76 7.30
C VAL A 139 -14.68 -13.05 6.07
N ALA A 140 -14.32 -14.31 5.88
CA ALA A 140 -13.60 -14.74 4.69
C ALA A 140 -14.54 -14.79 3.49
N LEU A 141 -14.08 -14.31 2.32
CA LEU A 141 -14.81 -14.39 1.06
C LEU A 141 -13.84 -14.37 -0.12
N GLU A 142 -14.36 -14.69 -1.29
CA GLU A 142 -13.67 -14.46 -2.56
C GLU A 142 -14.40 -13.35 -3.32
N ALA A 143 -13.67 -12.32 -3.72
CA ALA A 143 -14.22 -11.20 -4.49
C ALA A 143 -13.11 -10.47 -5.25
N PRO A 144 -13.45 -9.71 -6.29
CA PRO A 144 -12.53 -8.73 -6.86
C PRO A 144 -12.03 -7.77 -5.79
N PHE A 145 -10.72 -7.47 -5.82
CA PHE A 145 -10.09 -6.57 -4.84
C PHE A 145 -9.70 -5.25 -5.49
N ASN A 146 -10.33 -4.14 -5.09
CA ASN A 146 -10.08 -2.80 -5.59
C ASN A 146 -9.74 -1.84 -4.44
N PRO A 147 -8.54 -1.97 -3.83
CA PRO A 147 -8.17 -1.12 -2.71
C PRO A 147 -8.04 0.35 -3.11
N GLU A 148 -8.16 1.23 -2.12
CA GLU A 148 -7.92 2.65 -2.28
C GLU A 148 -6.49 2.92 -2.76
N GLY A 149 -6.35 3.88 -3.66
CA GLY A 149 -5.05 4.43 -4.03
C GLY A 149 -4.47 5.28 -2.89
N GLY A 150 -3.14 5.40 -2.83
CA GLY A 150 -2.51 6.33 -1.90
C GLY A 150 -2.90 7.78 -2.20
N ALA A 151 -2.89 8.65 -1.17
CA ALA A 151 -3.27 10.06 -1.28
C ALA A 151 -2.45 10.87 -2.32
N TYR A 152 -1.31 10.35 -2.73
CA TYR A 152 -0.41 10.95 -3.72
C TYR A 152 -0.58 10.35 -5.13
N VAL A 153 -1.44 9.37 -5.31
CA VAL A 153 -1.81 8.89 -6.65
C VAL A 153 -2.70 9.96 -7.27
N LYS A 154 -2.21 10.61 -8.33
CA LYS A 154 -2.99 11.60 -9.06
C LYS A 154 -4.30 10.98 -9.51
N ALA A 155 -5.43 11.54 -9.08
CA ALA A 155 -6.72 11.23 -9.66
C ALA A 155 -6.65 11.69 -11.13
N GLU A 156 -6.68 10.76 -12.06
CA GLU A 156 -6.75 11.08 -13.48
C GLU A 156 -8.10 11.79 -13.74
N GLY A 157 -8.04 13.10 -13.96
CA GLY A 157 -9.21 13.91 -14.30
C GLY A 157 -9.20 15.37 -13.83
N ASP A 158 -8.20 15.82 -13.05
CA ASP A 158 -8.11 17.23 -12.65
C ASP A 158 -6.89 17.91 -13.34
N PRO A 159 -7.09 18.71 -14.42
CA PRO A 159 -5.98 19.38 -15.12
C PRO A 159 -5.43 20.59 -14.39
N ALA A 160 -5.86 20.86 -13.16
CA ALA A 160 -5.43 22.03 -12.40
C ALA A 160 -4.86 21.63 -11.05
N LYS A 161 -3.53 21.41 -10.99
CA LYS A 161 -2.61 21.81 -9.92
C LYS A 161 -1.30 21.04 -9.98
N SER A 162 -0.46 21.35 -10.98
CA SER A 162 0.97 21.04 -10.91
C SER A 162 1.62 22.09 -10.00
N HIS A 163 1.64 21.83 -8.70
CA HIS A 163 2.56 22.55 -7.84
C HIS A 163 3.87 21.76 -7.80
N HIS A 164 4.80 22.15 -8.67
CA HIS A 164 6.19 21.80 -8.54
C HIS A 164 6.70 22.48 -7.26
N HIS A 165 6.93 21.70 -6.23
CA HIS A 165 7.81 22.10 -5.14
C HIS A 165 9.19 21.56 -5.45
N ASP A 166 9.95 22.32 -6.24
CA ASP A 166 11.39 22.19 -6.30
C ASP A 166 11.95 22.66 -4.96
N HIS A 167 12.24 21.72 -4.08
CA HIS A 167 13.06 22.00 -2.91
C HIS A 167 14.52 21.76 -3.27
N ASP A 168 15.13 22.75 -3.93
CA ASP A 168 16.58 22.90 -4.00
C ASP A 168 17.10 23.22 -2.59
N HIS A 169 17.49 22.18 -1.86
CA HIS A 169 18.28 22.34 -0.64
C HIS A 169 19.76 22.38 -1.01
N HIS A 170 20.23 23.55 -1.46
CA HIS A 170 21.65 23.88 -1.44
C HIS A 170 22.06 24.13 0.02
N HIS A 171 22.59 23.12 0.67
CA HIS A 171 23.41 23.32 1.87
C HIS A 171 24.88 23.31 1.47
N GLY A 172 25.35 24.47 1.00
CA GLY A 172 26.78 24.79 0.98
C GLY A 172 27.14 25.26 2.39
N HIS A 173 27.84 24.44 3.13
CA HIS A 173 28.58 24.84 4.32
C HIS A 173 30.06 24.57 4.04
N ASP A 174 30.72 25.57 3.44
CA ASP A 174 32.17 25.71 3.52
C ASP A 174 32.49 26.22 4.92
N HIS A 175 33.07 25.39 5.74
CA HIS A 175 33.78 25.81 6.96
C HIS A 175 35.23 25.39 6.85
N ASP A 176 36.03 26.28 6.26
CA ASP A 176 37.48 26.31 6.46
C ASP A 176 37.73 26.74 7.90
N HIS A 177 38.23 25.83 8.72
CA HIS A 177 38.87 26.15 9.98
C HIS A 177 40.29 25.56 9.97
N ASP A 178 41.25 26.38 9.48
CA ASP A 178 42.65 26.25 9.79
C ASP A 178 42.85 26.52 11.30
N HIS A 179 43.26 25.49 12.04
CA HIS A 179 43.84 25.64 13.34
C HIS A 179 45.14 24.84 13.42
N ASP A 180 46.25 25.54 13.07
CA ASP A 180 47.60 25.20 13.50
C ASP A 180 47.70 25.35 15.02
N HIS A 181 47.90 24.28 15.75
CA HIS A 181 48.53 24.30 17.07
C HIS A 181 49.42 23.08 17.25
N ALA A 182 50.69 23.34 16.96
CA ALA A 182 51.80 22.53 17.45
C ALA A 182 52.02 22.85 18.93
N THR A 183 51.85 21.87 19.83
CA THR A 183 52.58 21.81 21.10
C THR A 183 52.74 20.38 21.55
N VAL A 184 53.98 20.00 21.63
CA VAL A 184 54.54 18.76 22.14
C VAL A 184 54.41 18.79 23.69
N HIS A 185 53.80 17.80 24.30
CA HIS A 185 54.08 17.38 25.66
C HIS A 185 54.00 15.88 25.80
N ALA A 186 55.19 15.28 25.97
CA ALA A 186 55.36 13.94 26.45
C ALA A 186 55.16 13.91 27.96
N HIS A 187 54.32 13.04 28.48
CA HIS A 187 54.39 12.52 29.86
C HIS A 187 54.07 11.03 29.87
N ASP A 188 55.14 10.31 30.12
CA ASP A 188 55.17 8.94 30.55
C ASP A 188 54.77 8.86 32.05
N HIS A 189 53.80 8.03 32.40
CA HIS A 189 53.67 7.40 33.73
C HIS A 189 52.78 6.16 33.66
N GLY A 190 53.39 5.09 34.08
CA GLY A 190 52.84 3.75 34.18
C GLY A 190 51.94 3.49 35.39
N ALA A 191 51.47 2.28 35.38
CA ALA A 191 51.09 1.36 36.46
C ALA A 191 49.69 1.49 37.08
N SER A 192 48.92 0.42 36.86
CA SER A 192 48.17 -0.41 37.84
C SER A 192 47.05 0.21 38.67
N GLY A 193 45.89 -0.45 38.63
CA GLY A 193 44.82 -0.31 39.61
C GLY A 193 43.49 -0.93 39.19
N GLU A 194 43.29 -2.21 39.57
CA GLU A 194 41.98 -2.87 39.58
C GLU A 194 41.07 -2.18 40.60
N HIS A 195 39.86 -1.86 40.29
CA HIS A 195 38.74 -1.85 41.22
C HIS A 195 37.42 -2.08 40.48
N GLY A 196 36.81 -3.24 40.88
CA GLY A 196 35.44 -3.52 40.60
C GLY A 196 34.50 -2.72 41.50
N ASP A 197 33.38 -2.30 40.97
CA ASP A 197 32.22 -1.97 41.79
C ASP A 197 30.95 -2.44 41.06
N ARG A 198 30.34 -3.42 41.71
CA ARG A 198 28.96 -3.88 41.46
C ARG A 198 28.03 -2.89 42.12
N HIS A 199 27.07 -2.36 41.38
CA HIS A 199 25.87 -1.75 41.96
C HIS A 199 24.66 -2.59 41.60
N GLU A 200 24.19 -3.37 42.54
CA GLU A 200 22.85 -3.95 42.60
C GLU A 200 21.89 -2.87 43.11
N HIS A 201 20.85 -2.57 42.35
CA HIS A 201 19.69 -1.79 42.82
C HIS A 201 18.46 -2.70 42.84
N GLU A 202 18.17 -3.20 44.05
CA GLU A 202 16.85 -3.73 44.39
C GLU A 202 15.90 -2.57 44.62
N HIS A 203 14.76 -2.58 43.94
CA HIS A 203 13.62 -1.75 44.27
C HIS A 203 12.44 -2.63 44.67
N ASP A 204 12.29 -2.74 45.97
CA ASP A 204 11.08 -3.19 46.66
C ASP A 204 9.96 -2.16 46.43
N HIS A 205 8.84 -2.59 45.92
CA HIS A 205 7.59 -1.86 46.02
C HIS A 205 6.54 -2.72 46.73
N ALA A 206 6.44 -2.44 48.01
CA ALA A 206 5.36 -2.90 48.87
C ALA A 206 4.05 -2.12 48.57
N GLY A 207 2.98 -2.87 48.41
CA GLY A 207 1.66 -2.69 48.95
C GLY A 207 0.89 -1.39 48.66
N CYS A 208 -0.16 -1.49 47.84
CA CYS A 208 -1.34 -0.62 48.00
C CYS A 208 -2.59 -1.51 48.05
N HIS A 209 -3.16 -1.58 49.23
CA HIS A 209 -4.48 -2.12 49.52
C HIS A 209 -5.58 -1.26 48.87
N HIS A 210 -6.51 -1.88 48.19
CA HIS A 210 -7.80 -1.28 47.88
C HIS A 210 -8.86 -1.81 48.85
N PRO A 211 -9.68 -0.94 49.46
CA PRO A 211 -10.84 -1.38 50.20
C PRO A 211 -12.03 -1.61 49.27
N GLU A 212 -12.68 -2.73 49.56
CA GLU A 212 -13.99 -3.09 48.95
C GLU A 212 -15.07 -2.10 49.37
N HIS A 213 -15.80 -1.59 48.41
CA HIS A 213 -17.07 -0.94 48.65
C HIS A 213 -18.21 -1.85 48.18
N GLN A 214 -18.80 -2.53 49.14
CA GLN A 214 -20.13 -3.14 49.03
C GLN A 214 -21.19 -2.02 49.07
N HIS A 215 -22.02 -1.91 48.04
CA HIS A 215 -23.31 -1.22 48.10
C HIS A 215 -24.44 -2.18 47.82
N ASP A 216 -25.06 -2.57 48.91
CA ASP A 216 -26.40 -3.20 49.01
C ASP A 216 -27.46 -2.11 48.87
N HIS A 217 -28.40 -2.24 47.94
CA HIS A 217 -29.72 -1.65 47.94
C HIS A 217 -30.59 -2.56 47.09
N GLY A 218 -31.48 -3.37 47.68
CA GLY A 218 -32.65 -2.91 48.42
C GLY A 218 -33.85 -2.98 47.48
N ARG A 219 -34.54 -4.16 47.46
CA ARG A 219 -35.85 -4.33 46.88
C ARG A 219 -36.81 -3.26 47.38
N ARG A 220 -37.69 -2.73 46.50
CA ARG A 220 -39.13 -2.56 46.74
C ARG A 220 -39.88 -2.25 45.42
N ARG A 221 -40.84 -3.11 45.18
CA ARG A 221 -42.21 -3.10 44.68
C ARG A 221 -42.44 -2.80 43.19
#